data_d3e1c57715b51c0790eda211a7e4b7fc
#
_entry.id   d3e1c57715b51c0790eda211a7e4b7fc
#
_cell.length_a   1.000
_cell.length_b   1.000
_cell.length_c   1.000
_cell.angle_alpha   90.00
_cell.angle_beta   90.00
_cell.angle_gamma   90.00
#
_symmetry.space_group_name_H-M   'P 1'
#
loop_
_entity.id
_entity.type
_entity.pdbx_description
1 polymer ?
#
loop_
_entity_poly.entity_id
_entity_poly.type
_entity_poly.pdbx_seq_one_letter_code
_entity_poly.pdbx_strand_id
1 'polypeptide(L)'
;AMEGAETALLAAPVSTPLKEYEKRNRELIKVRKYLRRKSQKSWFEICMTDAFDSFLEQAKRVSGKWHDYMLLTDPSGEQNGLCHGDYQYHNIIKCGSQWCIINFEKYVRDNPIRDLYYFMRKLLEKSGWSISLGRELLGAYEQVRHISAYSYTDLYYRFSYPEKFWKIVNFYYNSGKAWIPEKNLEKLQKLLAQEEAKQKFLREIF
;
A
#
# COMPACT_ATOMS: atom_id res chain seq x y z
N ALA A 1 17.00 -11.90 25.53
CA ALA A 1 16.69 -11.35 24.19
C ALA A 1 15.36 -11.89 23.60
N MET A 2 15.02 -13.16 23.82
CA MET A 2 13.75 -13.76 23.35
C MET A 2 12.52 -13.20 24.09
N GLU A 3 12.61 -13.06 25.39
CA GLU A 3 11.52 -12.55 26.26
C GLU A 3 11.09 -11.11 25.94
N GLY A 4 12.05 -10.25 25.59
CA GLY A 4 11.75 -8.89 25.16
C GLY A 4 11.06 -8.80 23.79
N ALA A 5 11.38 -9.71 22.86
CA ALA A 5 10.74 -9.76 21.55
C ALA A 5 9.30 -10.27 21.64
N GLU A 6 9.04 -11.25 22.50
CA GLU A 6 7.71 -11.80 22.75
C GLU A 6 6.80 -10.76 23.45
N THR A 7 7.33 -10.04 24.44
CA THR A 7 6.61 -8.93 25.10
C THR A 7 6.29 -7.81 24.12
N ALA A 8 7.21 -7.42 23.24
CA ALA A 8 6.98 -6.41 22.21
C ALA A 8 5.92 -6.84 21.19
N LEU A 9 5.90 -8.13 20.81
CA LEU A 9 4.89 -8.68 19.90
C LEU A 9 3.49 -8.62 20.52
N LEU A 10 3.35 -8.97 21.80
CA LEU A 10 2.07 -8.94 22.51
C LEU A 10 1.53 -7.51 22.73
N ALA A 11 2.42 -6.53 22.93
CA ALA A 11 2.07 -5.12 23.11
C ALA A 11 1.83 -4.37 21.78
N ALA A 12 2.23 -4.93 20.65
CA ALA A 12 2.08 -4.29 19.35
C ALA A 12 0.61 -4.15 18.94
N PRO A 13 0.19 -2.99 18.38
CA PRO A 13 -1.15 -2.85 17.84
C PRO A 13 -1.38 -3.85 16.70
N VAL A 14 -2.58 -4.42 16.64
CA VAL A 14 -2.95 -5.35 15.57
C VAL A 14 -3.40 -4.59 14.34
N SER A 15 -2.84 -4.93 13.20
CA SER A 15 -3.27 -4.38 11.92
C SER A 15 -4.69 -4.85 11.56
N THR A 16 -5.45 -3.94 11.00
CA THR A 16 -6.79 -4.24 10.46
C THR A 16 -6.91 -3.69 9.03
N PRO A 17 -6.18 -4.27 8.05
CA PRO A 17 -6.07 -3.68 6.72
C PRO A 17 -7.41 -3.53 6.01
N LEU A 18 -8.36 -4.45 6.18
CA LEU A 18 -9.70 -4.32 5.62
C LEU A 18 -10.46 -3.12 6.19
N LYS A 19 -10.45 -2.94 7.51
CA LYS A 19 -11.10 -1.77 8.14
C LYS A 19 -10.47 -0.45 7.67
N GLU A 20 -9.15 -0.45 7.48
CA GLU A 20 -8.45 0.70 6.91
C GLU A 20 -8.91 0.99 5.47
N TYR A 21 -9.03 -0.03 4.63
CA TYR A 21 -9.47 0.14 3.24
C TYR A 21 -10.94 0.54 3.15
N GLU A 22 -11.81 0.00 3.98
CA GLU A 22 -13.20 0.44 4.08
C GLU A 22 -13.31 1.92 4.51
N LYS A 23 -12.51 2.34 5.48
CA LYS A 23 -12.43 3.75 5.88
C LYS A 23 -11.99 4.63 4.69
N ARG A 24 -10.93 4.24 3.98
CA ARG A 24 -10.42 4.95 2.80
C ARG A 24 -11.45 4.99 1.66
N ASN A 25 -12.20 3.90 1.44
CA ASN A 25 -13.30 3.87 0.48
C ASN A 25 -14.40 4.86 0.84
N ARG A 26 -14.78 4.96 2.12
CA ARG A 26 -15.76 5.96 2.58
C ARG A 26 -15.27 7.40 2.36
N GLU A 27 -13.98 7.65 2.58
CA GLU A 27 -13.35 8.96 2.31
C GLU A 27 -13.39 9.29 0.81
N LEU A 28 -13.01 8.36 -0.06
CA LEU A 28 -13.09 8.53 -1.51
C LEU A 28 -14.54 8.80 -1.96
N ILE A 29 -15.53 8.09 -1.43
CA ILE A 29 -16.95 8.32 -1.74
C ILE A 29 -17.39 9.74 -1.34
N LYS A 30 -16.96 10.23 -0.16
CA LYS A 30 -17.27 11.61 0.28
C LYS A 30 -16.66 12.64 -0.67
N VAL A 31 -15.39 12.46 -1.05
CA VAL A 31 -14.70 13.37 -1.98
C VAL A 31 -15.37 13.34 -3.35
N ARG A 32 -15.73 12.18 -3.87
CA ARG A 32 -16.47 12.08 -5.14
C ARG A 32 -17.78 12.85 -5.12
N LYS A 33 -18.57 12.71 -4.04
CA LYS A 33 -19.83 13.45 -3.87
C LYS A 33 -19.60 14.97 -3.84
N TYR A 34 -18.54 15.40 -3.15
CA TYR A 34 -18.15 16.81 -3.11
C TYR A 34 -17.78 17.34 -4.51
N LEU A 35 -16.90 16.62 -5.22
CA LEU A 35 -16.46 17.00 -6.58
C LEU A 35 -17.62 17.13 -7.58
N ARG A 36 -18.60 16.23 -7.49
CA ARG A 36 -19.78 16.28 -8.38
C ARG A 36 -20.67 17.52 -8.16
N ARG A 37 -20.68 18.05 -6.93
CA ARG A 37 -21.49 19.21 -6.55
C ARG A 37 -20.76 20.54 -6.77
N LYS A 38 -19.43 20.49 -6.89
CA LYS A 38 -18.60 21.67 -7.01
C LYS A 38 -18.73 22.26 -8.43
N SER A 39 -19.21 23.51 -8.53
CA SER A 39 -19.41 24.20 -9.81
C SER A 39 -18.09 24.62 -10.46
N GLN A 40 -17.15 25.14 -9.68
CA GLN A 40 -15.83 25.54 -10.16
C GLN A 40 -14.76 24.58 -9.66
N LYS A 41 -14.13 23.84 -10.56
CA LYS A 41 -13.05 22.91 -10.26
C LYS A 41 -11.69 23.50 -10.62
N SER A 42 -10.69 23.26 -9.78
CA SER A 42 -9.30 23.53 -10.13
C SER A 42 -8.84 22.57 -11.23
N TRP A 43 -7.76 22.92 -11.92
CA TRP A 43 -7.16 22.04 -12.93
C TRP A 43 -6.81 20.65 -12.38
N PHE A 44 -6.28 20.59 -11.17
CA PHE A 44 -6.02 19.32 -10.47
C PHE A 44 -7.30 18.50 -10.28
N GLU A 45 -8.40 19.12 -9.86
CA GLU A 45 -9.69 18.44 -9.66
C GLU A 45 -10.28 17.93 -10.98
N ILE A 46 -10.08 18.67 -12.08
CA ILE A 46 -10.49 18.22 -13.42
C ILE A 46 -9.72 16.94 -13.79
N CYS A 47 -8.38 16.98 -13.76
CA CYS A 47 -7.53 15.83 -14.07
C CYS A 47 -7.82 14.61 -13.17
N MET A 48 -8.14 14.85 -11.89
CA MET A 48 -8.48 13.79 -10.95
C MET A 48 -9.87 13.20 -11.24
N THR A 49 -10.83 14.00 -11.65
CA THR A 49 -12.23 13.60 -11.88
C THR A 49 -12.31 12.52 -12.96
N ASP A 50 -11.53 12.64 -14.04
CA ASP A 50 -11.54 11.70 -15.16
C ASP A 50 -11.15 10.27 -14.77
N ALA A 51 -10.24 10.14 -13.80
CA ALA A 51 -9.79 8.84 -13.30
C ALA A 51 -10.53 8.37 -12.04
N PHE A 52 -11.31 9.24 -11.39
CA PHE A 52 -11.83 9.00 -10.05
C PHE A 52 -12.72 7.76 -9.96
N ASP A 53 -13.66 7.63 -10.90
CA ASP A 53 -14.63 6.54 -10.87
C ASP A 53 -13.95 5.19 -11.07
N SER A 54 -12.96 5.10 -11.96
CA SER A 54 -12.17 3.90 -12.18
C SER A 54 -11.42 3.45 -10.91
N PHE A 55 -10.71 4.38 -10.26
CA PHE A 55 -9.99 4.05 -9.01
C PHE A 55 -10.92 3.75 -7.84
N LEU A 56 -12.08 4.41 -7.75
CA LEU A 56 -13.05 4.12 -6.71
C LEU A 56 -13.66 2.72 -6.88
N GLU A 57 -14.02 2.35 -8.10
CA GLU A 57 -14.53 0.99 -8.38
C GLU A 57 -13.45 -0.08 -8.16
N GLN A 58 -12.20 0.19 -8.53
CA GLN A 58 -11.06 -0.68 -8.20
C GLN A 58 -10.92 -0.85 -6.68
N ALA A 59 -10.96 0.23 -5.90
CA ALA A 59 -10.85 0.20 -4.45
C ALA A 59 -11.95 -0.64 -3.80
N LYS A 60 -13.20 -0.47 -4.22
CA LYS A 60 -14.33 -1.25 -3.73
C LYS A 60 -14.23 -2.73 -4.10
N ARG A 61 -13.93 -3.01 -5.37
CA ARG A 61 -13.78 -4.38 -5.87
C ARG A 61 -12.67 -5.13 -5.12
N VAL A 62 -11.51 -4.49 -4.92
CA VAL A 62 -10.37 -5.11 -4.23
C VAL A 62 -10.71 -5.35 -2.76
N SER A 63 -11.25 -4.36 -2.06
CA SER A 63 -11.61 -4.54 -0.64
C SER A 63 -12.71 -5.58 -0.44
N GLY A 64 -13.71 -5.66 -1.32
CA GLY A 64 -14.75 -6.67 -1.28
C GLY A 64 -14.20 -8.08 -1.49
N LYS A 65 -13.43 -8.29 -2.56
CA LYS A 65 -12.81 -9.61 -2.84
C LYS A 65 -11.85 -10.05 -1.73
N TRP A 66 -11.10 -9.14 -1.15
CA TRP A 66 -10.22 -9.47 -0.03
C TRP A 66 -11.01 -9.83 1.22
N HIS A 67 -12.10 -9.12 1.51
CA HIS A 67 -13.02 -9.47 2.58
C HIS A 67 -13.58 -10.89 2.41
N ASP A 68 -14.09 -11.20 1.22
CA ASP A 68 -14.63 -12.53 0.92
C ASP A 68 -13.56 -13.63 1.07
N TYR A 69 -12.33 -13.36 0.60
CA TYR A 69 -11.20 -14.28 0.77
C TYR A 69 -10.87 -14.53 2.25
N MET A 70 -10.86 -13.48 3.07
CA MET A 70 -10.58 -13.61 4.51
C MET A 70 -11.68 -14.37 5.28
N LEU A 71 -12.92 -14.35 4.80
CA LEU A 71 -13.99 -15.16 5.39
C LEU A 71 -13.86 -16.65 5.06
N LEU A 72 -13.19 -16.98 3.97
CA LEU A 72 -12.99 -18.37 3.50
C LEU A 72 -11.67 -18.98 3.99
N THR A 73 -10.80 -18.18 4.59
CA THR A 73 -9.46 -18.62 5.01
C THR A 73 -9.24 -18.30 6.49
N ASP A 74 -8.42 -19.12 7.17
CA ASP A 74 -7.97 -18.83 8.54
C ASP A 74 -6.61 -18.13 8.52
N PRO A 75 -6.56 -16.81 8.75
CA PRO A 75 -5.32 -16.05 8.75
C PRO A 75 -4.56 -16.12 10.08
N SER A 76 -5.06 -16.82 11.10
CA SER A 76 -4.56 -16.73 12.48
C SER A 76 -3.08 -17.12 12.63
N GLY A 77 -2.60 -18.07 11.83
CA GLY A 77 -1.20 -18.47 11.80
C GLY A 77 -0.26 -17.50 11.06
N GLU A 78 -0.79 -16.72 10.14
CA GLU A 78 -0.01 -15.88 9.22
C GLU A 78 0.12 -14.42 9.70
N GLN A 79 -0.83 -13.93 10.50
CA GLN A 79 -0.92 -12.52 10.92
C GLN A 79 -0.19 -12.21 12.24
N ASN A 80 0.75 -13.04 12.65
CA ASN A 80 1.41 -12.94 13.96
C ASN A 80 2.86 -12.42 13.93
N GLY A 81 3.29 -11.83 12.81
CA GLY A 81 4.61 -11.22 12.73
C GLY A 81 4.64 -9.79 13.26
N LEU A 82 5.76 -9.40 13.89
CA LEU A 82 6.05 -8.01 14.17
C LEU A 82 6.58 -7.35 12.91
N CYS A 83 5.80 -6.39 12.36
CA CYS A 83 6.17 -5.62 11.18
C CYS A 83 6.69 -4.24 11.58
N HIS A 84 7.64 -3.73 10.84
CA HIS A 84 8.11 -2.34 10.95
C HIS A 84 7.00 -1.32 10.64
N GLY A 85 6.08 -1.65 9.73
CA GLY A 85 4.93 -0.84 9.34
C GLY A 85 5.24 0.33 8.39
N ASP A 86 6.52 0.64 8.16
CA ASP A 86 6.99 1.62 7.16
C ASP A 86 8.34 1.19 6.56
N TYR A 87 8.47 -0.12 6.26
CA TYR A 87 9.71 -0.70 5.75
C TYR A 87 9.99 -0.23 4.32
N GLN A 88 10.89 0.72 4.16
CA GLN A 88 11.25 1.35 2.89
C GLN A 88 12.76 1.59 2.86
N TYR A 89 13.34 1.69 1.67
CA TYR A 89 14.79 1.82 1.48
C TYR A 89 15.43 3.01 2.22
N HIS A 90 14.69 4.10 2.48
CA HIS A 90 15.23 5.23 3.26
C HIS A 90 15.18 5.02 4.78
N ASN A 91 14.51 3.98 5.25
CA ASN A 91 14.58 3.53 6.64
C ASN A 91 15.62 2.41 6.83
N ILE A 92 16.38 2.10 5.79
CA ILE A 92 17.48 1.13 5.81
C ILE A 92 18.76 1.90 5.52
N ILE A 93 19.63 2.04 6.50
CA ILE A 93 20.87 2.79 6.40
C ILE A 93 22.07 1.89 6.61
N LYS A 94 23.18 2.23 5.96
CA LYS A 94 24.45 1.53 6.16
C LYS A 94 25.22 2.16 7.30
N CYS A 95 25.48 1.40 8.37
CA CYS A 95 26.22 1.79 9.54
C CYS A 95 27.56 1.05 9.56
N GLY A 96 28.60 1.61 8.96
CA GLY A 96 29.88 0.92 8.76
C GLY A 96 29.72 -0.31 7.85
N SER A 97 30.01 -1.51 8.39
CA SER A 97 29.82 -2.78 7.70
C SER A 97 28.42 -3.39 7.86
N GLN A 98 27.58 -2.82 8.71
CA GLN A 98 26.26 -3.36 9.03
C GLN A 98 25.14 -2.54 8.40
N TRP A 99 23.95 -3.16 8.24
CA TRP A 99 22.73 -2.49 7.87
C TRP A 99 21.87 -2.26 9.12
N CYS A 100 21.39 -1.04 9.27
CA CYS A 100 20.51 -0.63 10.38
C CYS A 100 19.15 -0.26 9.84
N ILE A 101 18.11 -0.66 10.55
CA ILE A 101 16.72 -0.26 10.28
C ILE A 101 16.32 0.74 11.34
N ILE A 102 15.70 1.86 10.92
CA ILE A 102 15.34 2.98 11.77
C ILE A 102 13.87 3.36 11.61
N ASN A 103 13.34 4.20 12.51
CA ASN A 103 11.96 4.74 12.45
C ASN A 103 10.87 3.67 12.65
N PHE A 104 10.91 3.00 13.81
CA PHE A 104 9.96 1.95 14.19
C PHE A 104 8.62 2.46 14.76
N GLU A 105 8.30 3.74 14.70
CA GLU A 105 7.13 4.34 15.34
C GLU A 105 5.79 3.77 14.82
N LYS A 106 5.82 3.11 13.65
CA LYS A 106 4.63 2.50 13.03
C LYS A 106 4.61 0.98 13.15
N TYR A 107 5.40 0.42 14.07
CA TYR A 107 5.42 -1.03 14.25
C TYR A 107 4.02 -1.58 14.56
N VAL A 108 3.74 -2.76 14.05
CA VAL A 108 2.40 -3.33 14.10
C VAL A 108 2.48 -4.86 13.98
N ARG A 109 1.56 -5.56 14.61
CA ARG A 109 1.38 -7.00 14.42
C ARG A 109 0.51 -7.24 13.16
N ASP A 110 1.10 -7.88 12.16
CA ASP A 110 0.46 -8.20 10.88
C ASP A 110 1.19 -9.40 10.22
N ASN A 111 0.72 -9.82 9.07
CA ASN A 111 1.49 -10.69 8.18
C ASN A 111 2.78 -9.96 7.75
N PRO A 112 3.98 -10.56 7.93
CA PRO A 112 5.26 -9.95 7.55
C PRO A 112 5.36 -9.55 6.07
N ILE A 113 4.51 -10.11 5.22
CA ILE A 113 4.37 -9.71 3.82
C ILE A 113 4.03 -8.21 3.66
N ARG A 114 3.48 -7.57 4.71
CA ARG A 114 3.21 -6.14 4.76
C ARG A 114 4.48 -5.31 4.55
N ASP A 115 5.57 -5.68 5.20
CA ASP A 115 6.83 -4.95 5.07
C ASP A 115 7.46 -5.18 3.69
N LEU A 116 7.38 -6.41 3.16
CA LEU A 116 7.76 -6.68 1.79
C LEU A 116 6.94 -5.84 0.79
N TYR A 117 5.62 -5.73 0.98
CA TYR A 117 4.76 -4.87 0.17
C TYR A 117 5.25 -3.41 0.17
N TYR A 118 5.53 -2.83 1.34
CA TYR A 118 5.98 -1.43 1.42
C TYR A 118 7.33 -1.23 0.73
N PHE A 119 8.25 -2.17 0.90
CA PHE A 119 9.56 -2.12 0.25
C PHE A 119 9.44 -2.25 -1.26
N MET A 120 8.82 -3.29 -1.75
CA MET A 120 8.63 -3.55 -3.17
C MET A 120 7.88 -2.41 -3.86
N ARG A 121 6.77 -1.94 -3.29
CA ARG A 121 5.96 -0.89 -3.89
C ARG A 121 6.78 0.35 -4.22
N LYS A 122 7.66 0.78 -3.31
CA LYS A 122 8.50 1.96 -3.51
C LYS A 122 9.52 1.78 -4.63
N LEU A 123 10.09 0.60 -4.76
CA LEU A 123 11.03 0.27 -5.82
C LEU A 123 10.31 0.14 -7.17
N LEU A 124 9.17 -0.54 -7.20
CA LEU A 124 8.36 -0.73 -8.41
C LEU A 124 7.80 0.59 -8.95
N GLU A 125 7.34 1.52 -8.08
CA GLU A 125 6.94 2.87 -8.48
C GLU A 125 8.09 3.67 -9.11
N LYS A 126 9.36 3.39 -8.75
CA LYS A 126 10.55 4.01 -9.35
C LYS A 126 10.97 3.36 -10.65
N SER A 127 10.85 2.03 -10.74
CA SER A 127 11.27 1.24 -11.91
C SER A 127 10.18 1.10 -12.98
N GLY A 128 9.05 1.82 -12.86
CA GLY A 128 7.94 1.70 -13.81
C GLY A 128 7.26 0.34 -13.79
N TRP A 129 7.17 -0.30 -12.61
CA TRP A 129 6.55 -1.62 -12.41
C TRP A 129 7.25 -2.75 -13.16
N SER A 130 8.60 -2.76 -13.11
CA SER A 130 9.43 -3.80 -13.73
C SER A 130 9.09 -5.19 -13.19
N ILE A 131 8.68 -6.09 -14.10
CA ILE A 131 8.34 -7.49 -13.78
C ILE A 131 9.59 -8.26 -13.34
N SER A 132 10.75 -8.04 -14.00
CA SER A 132 12.01 -8.69 -13.61
C SER A 132 12.42 -8.32 -12.19
N LEU A 133 12.37 -7.03 -11.84
CA LEU A 133 12.64 -6.58 -10.47
C LEU A 133 11.66 -7.19 -9.47
N GLY A 134 10.38 -7.28 -9.81
CA GLY A 134 9.37 -7.91 -8.95
C GLY A 134 9.68 -9.38 -8.65
N ARG A 135 10.05 -10.15 -9.68
CA ARG A 135 10.45 -11.56 -9.53
C ARG A 135 11.73 -11.71 -8.71
N GLU A 136 12.71 -10.85 -8.92
CA GLU A 136 13.97 -10.84 -8.15
C GLU A 136 13.71 -10.59 -6.66
N LEU A 137 12.91 -9.58 -6.32
CA LEU A 137 12.58 -9.25 -4.93
C LEU A 137 11.78 -10.36 -4.23
N LEU A 138 10.81 -10.96 -4.91
CA LEU A 138 10.04 -12.09 -4.38
C LEU A 138 10.94 -13.31 -4.19
N GLY A 139 11.79 -13.63 -5.17
CA GLY A 139 12.73 -14.74 -5.07
C GLY A 139 13.75 -14.56 -3.94
N ALA A 140 14.28 -13.35 -3.77
CA ALA A 140 15.20 -13.06 -2.67
C ALA A 140 14.51 -13.19 -1.29
N TYR A 141 13.26 -12.76 -1.18
CA TYR A 141 12.50 -12.93 0.07
C TYR A 141 12.21 -14.39 0.36
N GLU A 142 11.78 -15.17 -0.65
CA GLU A 142 11.47 -16.59 -0.55
C GLU A 142 12.66 -17.42 -0.06
N GLN A 143 13.91 -17.05 -0.41
CA GLN A 143 15.13 -17.72 0.07
C GLN A 143 15.33 -17.61 1.59
N VAL A 144 14.78 -16.56 2.20
CA VAL A 144 14.92 -16.29 3.64
C VAL A 144 13.66 -16.68 4.41
N ARG A 145 12.50 -16.46 3.81
CA ARG A 145 11.20 -16.71 4.40
C ARG A 145 10.21 -17.17 3.34
N HIS A 146 9.68 -18.37 3.51
CA HIS A 146 8.67 -18.91 2.62
C HIS A 146 7.41 -18.01 2.56
N ILE A 147 6.92 -17.77 1.34
CA ILE A 147 5.68 -17.02 1.10
C ILE A 147 4.56 -18.05 0.89
N SER A 148 3.74 -18.25 1.91
CA SER A 148 2.57 -19.13 1.80
C SER A 148 1.58 -18.65 0.73
N ALA A 149 0.69 -19.52 0.29
CA ALA A 149 -0.38 -19.17 -0.65
C ALA A 149 -1.26 -18.03 -0.09
N TYR A 150 -1.49 -18.03 1.23
CA TYR A 150 -2.21 -16.94 1.91
C TYR A 150 -1.44 -15.61 1.82
N SER A 151 -0.15 -15.61 2.18
CA SER A 151 0.70 -14.41 2.12
C SER A 151 0.85 -13.87 0.69
N TYR A 152 0.91 -14.76 -0.30
CA TYR A 152 0.96 -14.38 -1.71
C TYR A 152 -0.32 -13.68 -2.17
N THR A 153 -1.47 -14.21 -1.75
CA THR A 153 -2.79 -13.62 -2.03
C THR A 153 -2.98 -12.29 -1.28
N ASP A 154 -2.52 -12.18 -0.02
CA ASP A 154 -2.52 -10.94 0.75
C ASP A 154 -1.67 -9.87 0.03
N LEU A 155 -0.48 -10.22 -0.44
CA LEU A 155 0.39 -9.33 -1.20
C LEU A 155 -0.29 -8.83 -2.50
N TYR A 156 -0.96 -9.73 -3.24
CA TYR A 156 -1.75 -9.37 -4.41
C TYR A 156 -2.81 -8.31 -4.09
N TYR A 157 -3.60 -8.49 -3.03
CA TYR A 157 -4.63 -7.53 -2.66
C TYR A 157 -4.04 -6.18 -2.22
N ARG A 158 -2.92 -6.18 -1.48
CA ARG A 158 -2.22 -4.94 -1.11
C ARG A 158 -1.73 -4.17 -2.33
N PHE A 159 -1.16 -4.84 -3.33
CA PHE A 159 -0.76 -4.20 -4.59
C PHE A 159 -1.93 -3.76 -5.45
N SER A 160 -3.01 -4.54 -5.47
CA SER A 160 -4.21 -4.24 -6.27
C SER A 160 -4.98 -3.04 -5.75
N TYR A 161 -4.96 -2.76 -4.44
CA TYR A 161 -5.63 -1.59 -3.86
C TYR A 161 -4.97 -0.29 -4.34
N PRO A 162 -5.75 0.73 -4.77
CA PRO A 162 -5.22 1.98 -5.31
C PRO A 162 -4.79 2.96 -4.20
N GLU A 163 -3.90 2.52 -3.30
CA GLU A 163 -3.46 3.29 -2.12
C GLU A 163 -2.84 4.64 -2.49
N LYS A 164 -2.09 4.68 -3.60
CA LYS A 164 -1.45 5.93 -4.06
C LYS A 164 -2.46 6.98 -4.48
N PHE A 165 -3.53 6.56 -5.17
CA PHE A 165 -4.62 7.45 -5.54
C PHE A 165 -5.30 8.00 -4.28
N TRP A 166 -5.68 7.13 -3.34
CA TRP A 166 -6.25 7.58 -2.07
C TRP A 166 -5.32 8.57 -1.34
N LYS A 167 -4.01 8.32 -1.27
CA LYS A 167 -3.04 9.23 -0.64
C LYS A 167 -3.02 10.62 -1.30
N ILE A 168 -3.08 10.69 -2.63
CA ILE A 168 -3.12 11.95 -3.37
C ILE A 168 -4.43 12.70 -3.05
N VAL A 169 -5.57 12.03 -3.11
CA VAL A 169 -6.89 12.58 -2.80
C VAL A 169 -6.96 13.05 -1.34
N ASN A 170 -6.55 12.22 -0.40
CA ASN A 170 -6.57 12.53 1.01
C ASN A 170 -5.66 13.70 1.36
N PHE A 171 -4.48 13.77 0.75
CA PHE A 171 -3.58 14.92 0.94
C PHE A 171 -4.21 16.22 0.46
N TYR A 172 -4.90 16.21 -0.67
CA TYR A 172 -5.57 17.40 -1.22
C TYR A 172 -6.70 17.91 -0.32
N TYR A 173 -7.56 17.02 0.18
CA TYR A 173 -8.76 17.40 0.91
C TYR A 173 -8.63 17.48 2.43
N ASN A 174 -7.72 16.72 3.02
CA ASN A 174 -7.65 16.52 4.48
C ASN A 174 -6.31 16.93 5.10
N SER A 175 -5.35 17.35 4.29
CA SER A 175 -4.04 17.76 4.81
C SER A 175 -4.06 19.25 5.09
N GLY A 176 -3.80 19.65 6.34
CA GLY A 176 -3.50 21.03 6.71
C GLY A 176 -2.11 21.53 6.27
N LYS A 177 -1.37 20.70 5.52
CA LYS A 177 -0.04 21.04 4.99
C LYS A 177 -0.15 21.89 3.74
N ALA A 178 0.85 22.73 3.49
CA ALA A 178 0.93 23.55 2.30
C ALA A 178 0.74 22.70 1.03
N TRP A 179 -0.27 23.06 0.25
CA TRP A 179 -0.53 22.46 -1.05
C TRP A 179 0.38 23.09 -2.10
N ILE A 180 1.12 22.27 -2.84
CA ILE A 180 1.94 22.70 -3.97
C ILE A 180 1.30 22.09 -5.23
N PRO A 181 0.53 22.89 -6.01
CA PRO A 181 -0.28 22.40 -7.13
C PRO A 181 0.51 21.58 -8.13
N GLU A 182 1.65 22.10 -8.60
CA GLU A 182 2.48 21.48 -9.63
C GLU A 182 2.98 20.09 -9.19
N LYS A 183 3.56 19.99 -7.99
CA LYS A 183 4.08 18.71 -7.46
C LYS A 183 3.00 17.64 -7.28
N ASN A 184 1.78 18.06 -6.97
CA ASN A 184 0.69 17.11 -6.76
C ASN A 184 0.05 16.70 -8.08
N LEU A 185 0.00 17.60 -9.06
CA LEU A 185 -0.38 17.27 -10.42
C LEU A 185 0.61 16.28 -11.05
N GLU A 186 1.92 16.51 -10.93
CA GLU A 186 2.96 15.57 -11.37
C GLU A 186 2.80 14.18 -10.76
N LYS A 187 2.49 14.10 -9.44
CA LYS A 187 2.25 12.82 -8.76
C LYS A 187 1.04 12.10 -9.32
N LEU A 188 -0.04 12.83 -9.61
CA LEU A 188 -1.25 12.27 -10.21
C LEU A 188 -0.96 11.78 -11.64
N GLN A 189 -0.34 12.59 -12.46
CA GLN A 189 0.03 12.25 -13.85
C GLN A 189 0.94 11.01 -13.89
N LYS A 190 1.95 10.96 -13.00
CA LYS A 190 2.83 9.79 -12.88
C LYS A 190 2.07 8.54 -12.47
N LEU A 191 1.10 8.66 -11.55
CA LEU A 191 0.26 7.53 -11.15
C LEU A 191 -0.53 7.02 -12.36
N LEU A 192 -1.19 7.92 -13.10
CA LEU A 192 -2.01 7.56 -14.26
C LEU A 192 -1.18 6.90 -15.36
N ALA A 193 -0.01 7.47 -15.66
CA ALA A 193 0.91 6.93 -16.66
C ALA A 193 1.46 5.52 -16.31
N GLN A 194 1.47 5.16 -15.04
CA GLN A 194 1.98 3.87 -14.57
C GLN A 194 0.90 2.80 -14.37
N GLU A 195 -0.38 3.15 -14.49
CA GLU A 195 -1.46 2.21 -14.14
C GLU A 195 -1.50 0.99 -15.06
N GLU A 196 -1.29 1.16 -16.37
CA GLU A 196 -1.23 0.04 -17.32
C GLU A 196 -0.07 -0.92 -16.99
N ALA A 197 1.13 -0.38 -16.74
CA ALA A 197 2.30 -1.16 -16.36
C ALA A 197 2.07 -1.91 -15.03
N LYS A 198 1.43 -1.25 -14.06
CA LYS A 198 1.03 -1.88 -12.79
C LYS A 198 0.05 -3.03 -13.02
N GLN A 199 -0.98 -2.83 -13.84
CA GLN A 199 -1.96 -3.89 -14.14
C GLN A 199 -1.30 -5.06 -14.88
N LYS A 200 -0.36 -4.80 -15.79
CA LYS A 200 0.44 -5.85 -16.44
C LYS A 200 1.28 -6.61 -15.39
N PHE A 201 1.98 -5.88 -14.53
CA PHE A 201 2.75 -6.46 -13.43
C PHE A 201 1.89 -7.41 -12.56
N LEU A 202 0.70 -6.98 -12.17
CA LEU A 202 -0.20 -7.81 -11.36
C LEU A 202 -0.61 -9.11 -12.07
N ARG A 203 -0.87 -9.07 -13.37
CA ARG A 203 -1.22 -10.28 -14.15
C ARG A 203 -0.04 -11.24 -14.37
N GLU A 204 1.18 -10.73 -14.41
CA GLU A 204 2.39 -11.51 -14.70
C GLU A 204 3.06 -12.10 -13.45
N ILE A 205 2.76 -11.53 -12.30
CA ILE A 205 3.36 -11.92 -11.03
C ILE A 205 2.38 -12.77 -10.20
N PHE A 206 1.09 -12.46 -10.24
CA PHE A 206 0.04 -13.09 -9.44
C PHE A 206 -1.01 -13.80 -10.29
#